data_84905cff3d1e87a8352380cbde3f883b
#
_entry.id   84905cff3d1e87a8352380cbde3f883b
#
_cell.length_a   1.000
_cell.length_b   1.000
_cell.length_c   1.000
_cell.angle_alpha   90.00
_cell.angle_beta   90.00
_cell.angle_gamma   90.00
#
_symmetry.space_group_name_H-M   'P 1'
#
loop_
_entity.id
_entity.type
_entity.pdbx_description
1 polymer ?
#
loop_
_entity_poly.entity_id
_entity_poly.type
_entity_poly.pdbx_seq_one_letter_code
_entity_poly.pdbx_strand_id
1 'polypeptide(L)'
;MANQQLYSEMKILLQKAYQGQNLPVADHLLKTLAMMVTGVILGPHVQLYAMAMCVPLPIKLVSIVRRFSGFVADSRVDAQSLFAPFVYAMQATLSSDQVYLIIDCTKVGPKCRVLVIALVYHGTVLPLIWQTIKGKKGHVKGDFQKGLLEKIYTYFNDYRQVTVLGDAEFSNETVIAWLSAQGWNFVFRFQSNYLVQTEAETTWLSAQSAYETRQPQAGQVYYWDNVTFTEAHQRPNLTMSIQWAENEPEPLCLISNLPLTAQPHLLYKMRYWIETLFSNCKSRGFALGRCLMVTPAHIDRLLLAVAIATCKNMITEPDTQKIGHHK
;
A
#
# COMPACT_ATOMS: atom_id res chain seq x y z
N MET A 1 4.88 32.12 12.49
CA MET A 1 6.26 31.59 12.62
C MET A 1 6.30 30.09 12.37
N ALA A 2 5.54 29.23 13.07
CA ALA A 2 5.56 27.77 12.90
C ALA A 2 5.28 27.26 11.46
N ASN A 3 4.33 27.84 10.73
CA ASN A 3 4.00 27.41 9.37
C ASN A 3 5.11 27.72 8.36
N GLN A 4 5.82 28.84 8.53
CA GLN A 4 6.95 29.22 7.67
C GLN A 4 8.16 28.31 7.91
N GLN A 5 8.37 27.92 9.17
CA GLN A 5 9.37 26.93 9.54
C GLN A 5 9.10 25.59 8.88
N LEU A 6 7.86 25.08 8.92
CA LEU A 6 7.47 23.83 8.27
C LEU A 6 7.75 23.86 6.76
N TYR A 7 7.39 24.95 6.07
CA TYR A 7 7.70 25.08 4.64
C TYR A 7 9.21 25.00 4.37
N SER A 8 10.01 25.68 5.17
CA SER A 8 11.47 25.67 5.04
C SER A 8 12.04 24.28 5.30
N GLU A 9 11.54 23.56 6.31
CA GLU A 9 11.91 22.17 6.61
C GLU A 9 11.58 21.25 5.44
N MET A 10 10.36 21.36 4.87
CA MET A 10 9.95 20.53 3.73
C MET A 10 10.82 20.82 2.49
N LYS A 11 11.17 22.08 2.24
CA LYS A 11 12.04 22.43 1.13
C LYS A 11 13.44 21.81 1.30
N ILE A 12 14.02 21.90 2.50
CA ILE A 12 15.34 21.34 2.81
C ILE A 12 15.31 19.81 2.70
N LEU A 13 14.27 19.17 3.24
CA LEU A 13 14.09 17.71 3.17
C LEU A 13 14.06 17.24 1.71
N LEU A 14 13.26 17.88 0.86
CA LEU A 14 13.18 17.54 -0.55
C LEU A 14 14.50 17.78 -1.28
N GLN A 15 15.17 18.90 -1.01
CA GLN A 15 16.48 19.19 -1.59
C GLN A 15 17.51 18.09 -1.25
N LYS A 16 17.59 17.70 0.02
CA LYS A 16 18.52 16.64 0.47
C LYS A 16 18.17 15.29 -0.18
N ALA A 17 16.89 14.91 -0.21
CA ALA A 17 16.44 13.65 -0.79
C ALA A 17 16.81 13.55 -2.28
N TYR A 18 16.56 14.59 -3.06
CA TYR A 18 16.85 14.57 -4.50
C TYR A 18 18.33 14.72 -4.83
N GLN A 19 19.07 15.52 -4.08
CA GLN A 19 20.54 15.63 -4.23
C GLN A 19 21.24 14.30 -3.87
N GLY A 20 20.82 13.63 -2.81
CA GLY A 20 21.38 12.36 -2.40
C GLY A 20 21.22 11.24 -3.44
N GLN A 21 20.24 11.33 -4.32
CA GLN A 21 19.98 10.38 -5.41
C GLN A 21 20.39 10.91 -6.80
N ASN A 22 21.09 12.06 -6.86
CA ASN A 22 21.46 12.72 -8.12
C ASN A 22 20.27 12.92 -9.07
N LEU A 23 19.06 13.12 -8.52
CA LEU A 23 17.85 13.32 -9.32
C LEU A 23 17.71 14.81 -9.67
N PRO A 24 17.84 15.20 -10.95
CA PRO A 24 17.74 16.59 -11.36
C PRO A 24 16.28 17.04 -11.34
N VAL A 25 15.86 17.69 -10.26
CA VAL A 25 14.51 18.28 -10.13
C VAL A 25 14.62 19.80 -10.29
N ALA A 26 13.87 20.35 -11.23
CA ALA A 26 13.84 21.80 -11.43
C ALA A 26 13.37 22.54 -10.16
N ASP A 27 14.06 23.59 -9.76
CA ASP A 27 13.82 24.33 -8.51
C ASP A 27 12.36 24.80 -8.35
N HIS A 28 11.71 25.17 -9.45
CA HIS A 28 10.29 25.58 -9.41
C HIS A 28 9.34 24.43 -9.09
N LEU A 29 9.65 23.19 -9.54
CA LEU A 29 8.87 21.98 -9.20
C LEU A 29 9.08 21.63 -7.74
N LEU A 30 10.32 21.65 -7.26
CA LEU A 30 10.69 21.39 -5.88
C LEU A 30 10.00 22.38 -4.93
N LYS A 31 10.04 23.67 -5.23
CA LYS A 31 9.32 24.70 -4.46
C LYS A 31 7.82 24.47 -4.44
N THR A 32 7.23 24.08 -5.59
CA THR A 32 5.81 23.79 -5.69
C THR A 32 5.44 22.55 -4.87
N LEU A 33 6.24 21.49 -4.95
CA LEU A 33 6.02 20.28 -4.16
C LEU A 33 6.15 20.55 -2.66
N ALA A 34 7.14 21.35 -2.22
CA ALA A 34 7.28 21.77 -0.83
C ALA A 34 6.04 22.54 -0.34
N MET A 35 5.50 23.44 -1.16
CA MET A 35 4.24 24.14 -0.85
C MET A 35 3.07 23.17 -0.76
N MET A 36 2.97 22.20 -1.67
CA MET A 36 1.90 21.19 -1.64
C MET A 36 1.97 20.33 -0.39
N VAL A 37 3.15 19.80 -0.04
CA VAL A 37 3.34 19.00 1.18
C VAL A 37 2.98 19.81 2.43
N THR A 38 3.44 21.06 2.52
CA THR A 38 3.07 21.97 3.60
C THR A 38 1.57 22.18 3.67
N GLY A 39 0.93 22.41 2.52
CA GLY A 39 -0.52 22.56 2.42
C GLY A 39 -1.30 21.29 2.80
N VAL A 40 -0.77 20.10 2.52
CA VAL A 40 -1.34 18.81 2.97
C VAL A 40 -1.28 18.68 4.48
N ILE A 41 -0.14 19.03 5.09
CA ILE A 41 0.06 18.88 6.54
C ILE A 41 -0.79 19.88 7.34
N LEU A 42 -0.88 21.12 6.88
CA LEU A 42 -1.57 22.19 7.60
C LEU A 42 -3.03 22.38 7.20
N GLY A 43 -3.42 21.85 6.04
CA GLY A 43 -4.75 22.06 5.48
C GLY A 43 -5.80 21.13 6.07
N PRO A 44 -7.07 21.56 6.07
CA PRO A 44 -8.18 20.72 6.55
C PRO A 44 -8.52 19.58 5.57
N HIS A 45 -8.08 19.66 4.31
CA HIS A 45 -8.27 18.66 3.26
C HIS A 45 -7.42 18.93 2.02
N VAL A 46 -7.27 17.92 1.16
CA VAL A 46 -6.38 17.94 -0.02
C VAL A 46 -6.95 18.65 -1.27
N GLN A 47 -7.98 19.46 -1.15
CA GLN A 47 -8.38 20.31 -2.26
C GLN A 47 -7.33 21.41 -2.47
N LEU A 48 -6.95 21.66 -3.72
CA LEU A 48 -5.82 22.56 -4.03
C LEU A 48 -5.99 23.96 -3.45
N TYR A 49 -7.23 24.46 -3.42
CA TYR A 49 -7.54 25.76 -2.83
C TYR A 49 -7.28 25.77 -1.31
N ALA A 50 -7.79 24.76 -0.59
CA ALA A 50 -7.61 24.67 0.86
C ALA A 50 -6.14 24.49 1.25
N MET A 51 -5.41 23.64 0.51
CA MET A 51 -3.96 23.50 0.68
C MET A 51 -3.24 24.83 0.45
N ALA A 52 -3.61 25.57 -0.60
CA ALA A 52 -2.99 26.84 -0.96
C ALA A 52 -3.20 27.94 0.10
N MET A 53 -4.35 27.94 0.78
CA MET A 53 -4.64 28.86 1.90
C MET A 53 -3.69 28.70 3.08
N CYS A 54 -3.12 27.50 3.25
CA CYS A 54 -2.23 27.18 4.36
C CYS A 54 -0.75 27.43 4.06
N VAL A 55 -0.42 27.80 2.82
CA VAL A 55 0.98 28.08 2.42
C VAL A 55 1.43 29.41 3.00
N PRO A 56 2.48 29.47 3.84
CA PRO A 56 2.89 30.65 4.59
C PRO A 56 3.85 31.55 3.79
N LEU A 57 3.52 31.86 2.55
CA LEU A 57 4.36 32.67 1.67
C LEU A 57 3.61 33.92 1.22
N PRO A 58 4.31 35.06 1.02
CA PRO A 58 3.72 36.32 0.57
C PRO A 58 3.41 36.29 -0.94
N ILE A 59 2.65 35.28 -1.37
CA ILE A 59 2.24 35.02 -2.75
C ILE A 59 0.71 35.08 -2.81
N LYS A 60 0.16 35.70 -3.83
CA LYS A 60 -1.30 35.76 -4.05
C LYS A 60 -1.87 34.34 -4.11
N LEU A 61 -2.92 34.07 -3.34
CA LEU A 61 -3.58 32.74 -3.23
C LEU A 61 -3.88 32.13 -4.62
N VAL A 62 -4.43 32.94 -5.54
CA VAL A 62 -4.74 32.50 -6.91
C VAL A 62 -3.49 32.00 -7.64
N SER A 63 -2.32 32.60 -7.39
CA SER A 63 -1.07 32.19 -8.01
C SER A 63 -0.58 30.84 -7.44
N ILE A 64 -0.78 30.59 -6.15
CA ILE A 64 -0.45 29.31 -5.51
C ILE A 64 -1.36 28.22 -6.06
N VAL A 65 -2.67 28.44 -6.12
CA VAL A 65 -3.65 27.50 -6.69
C VAL A 65 -3.31 27.16 -8.14
N ARG A 66 -2.93 28.18 -8.95
CA ARG A 66 -2.50 27.95 -10.35
C ARG A 66 -1.25 27.09 -10.43
N ARG A 67 -0.26 27.29 -9.55
CA ARG A 67 0.94 26.44 -9.48
C ARG A 67 0.60 24.99 -9.12
N PHE A 68 -0.27 24.77 -8.14
CA PHE A 68 -0.72 23.44 -7.76
C PHE A 68 -1.49 22.75 -8.89
N SER A 69 -2.41 23.48 -9.56
CA SER A 69 -3.14 22.97 -10.71
C SER A 69 -2.20 22.64 -11.87
N GLY A 70 -1.21 23.47 -12.13
CA GLY A 70 -0.18 23.20 -13.13
C GLY A 70 0.66 21.97 -12.80
N PHE A 71 1.09 21.83 -11.54
CA PHE A 71 1.87 20.67 -11.09
C PHE A 71 1.13 19.35 -11.28
N VAL A 72 -0.13 19.27 -10.84
CA VAL A 72 -0.91 18.03 -10.97
C VAL A 72 -1.30 17.73 -12.42
N ALA A 73 -1.39 18.73 -13.29
CA ALA A 73 -1.71 18.58 -14.70
C ALA A 73 -0.48 18.30 -15.59
N ASP A 74 0.74 18.61 -15.14
CA ASP A 74 1.96 18.48 -15.96
C ASP A 74 2.33 17.01 -16.16
N SER A 75 2.18 16.51 -17.38
CA SER A 75 2.51 15.13 -17.75
C SER A 75 4.00 14.77 -17.61
N ARG A 76 4.89 15.75 -17.52
CA ARG A 76 6.32 15.56 -17.30
C ARG A 76 6.66 15.24 -15.84
N VAL A 77 5.73 15.53 -14.91
CA VAL A 77 5.88 15.18 -13.51
C VAL A 77 5.52 13.72 -13.31
N ASP A 78 6.53 12.88 -13.13
CA ASP A 78 6.35 11.48 -12.73
C ASP A 78 6.39 11.35 -11.20
N ALA A 79 5.23 11.05 -10.62
CA ALA A 79 5.07 10.94 -9.18
C ALA A 79 5.92 9.83 -8.56
N GLN A 80 6.11 8.71 -9.28
CA GLN A 80 6.88 7.57 -8.77
C GLN A 80 8.37 7.88 -8.74
N SER A 81 8.91 8.45 -9.82
CA SER A 81 10.31 8.88 -9.89
C SER A 81 10.63 9.93 -8.82
N LEU A 82 9.70 10.87 -8.58
CA LEU A 82 9.87 11.87 -7.51
C LEU A 82 9.72 11.27 -6.10
N PHE A 83 9.07 10.13 -5.94
CA PHE A 83 8.95 9.46 -4.65
C PHE A 83 10.09 8.44 -4.40
N ALA A 84 10.79 7.99 -5.44
CA ALA A 84 11.86 7.01 -5.34
C ALA A 84 12.91 7.29 -4.25
N PRO A 85 13.41 8.54 -4.04
CA PRO A 85 14.36 8.85 -2.98
C PRO A 85 13.86 8.51 -1.58
N PHE A 86 12.54 8.61 -1.36
CA PHE A 86 11.91 8.24 -0.09
C PHE A 86 11.84 6.72 0.08
N VAL A 87 11.58 5.97 -1.00
CA VAL A 87 11.64 4.50 -0.99
C VAL A 87 13.04 4.02 -0.63
N TYR A 88 14.09 4.58 -1.23
CA TYR A 88 15.48 4.26 -0.88
C TYR A 88 15.82 4.62 0.57
N ALA A 89 15.32 5.75 1.07
CA ALA A 89 15.50 6.12 2.48
C ALA A 89 14.83 5.11 3.42
N MET A 90 13.62 4.62 3.09
CA MET A 90 12.94 3.56 3.84
C MET A 90 13.75 2.26 3.83
N GLN A 91 14.24 1.82 2.66
CA GLN A 91 15.06 0.63 2.52
C GLN A 91 16.33 0.71 3.39
N ALA A 92 17.00 1.87 3.41
CA ALA A 92 18.21 2.08 4.20
C ALA A 92 18.00 1.92 5.71
N THR A 93 16.74 2.00 6.18
CA THR A 93 16.38 1.81 7.59
C THR A 93 15.97 0.37 7.93
N LEU A 94 15.84 -0.51 6.93
CA LEU A 94 15.48 -1.91 7.18
C LEU A 94 16.68 -2.69 7.72
N SER A 95 16.52 -3.25 8.91
CA SER A 95 17.55 -4.04 9.60
C SER A 95 17.49 -5.54 9.31
N SER A 96 16.50 -5.99 8.54
CA SER A 96 16.22 -7.41 8.27
C SER A 96 16.07 -7.65 6.77
N ASP A 97 16.53 -8.80 6.30
CA ASP A 97 16.25 -9.30 4.94
C ASP A 97 14.78 -9.71 4.73
N GLN A 98 13.98 -9.70 5.81
CA GLN A 98 12.56 -10.02 5.76
C GLN A 98 11.74 -8.75 5.62
N VAL A 99 11.03 -8.63 4.50
CA VAL A 99 10.21 -7.49 4.13
C VAL A 99 8.76 -7.91 3.98
N TYR A 100 7.85 -7.20 4.62
CA TYR A 100 6.42 -7.39 4.47
C TYR A 100 5.81 -6.21 3.70
N LEU A 101 5.15 -6.53 2.61
CA LEU A 101 4.43 -5.58 1.77
C LEU A 101 2.94 -5.86 1.86
N ILE A 102 2.13 -4.81 1.89
CA ILE A 102 0.67 -4.94 1.82
C ILE A 102 0.21 -4.33 0.51
N ILE A 103 -0.56 -5.10 -0.27
CA ILE A 103 -1.23 -4.61 -1.48
C ILE A 103 -2.73 -4.46 -1.18
N ASP A 104 -3.27 -3.29 -1.46
CA ASP A 104 -4.71 -3.03 -1.28
C ASP A 104 -5.19 -1.90 -2.19
N CYS A 105 -6.50 -1.84 -2.41
CA CYS A 105 -7.14 -0.87 -3.28
C CYS A 105 -8.19 -0.06 -2.53
N THR A 106 -8.15 1.27 -2.67
CA THR A 106 -9.09 2.14 -1.99
C THR A 106 -9.70 3.20 -2.91
N LYS A 107 -10.90 3.69 -2.59
CA LYS A 107 -11.55 4.77 -3.34
C LYS A 107 -10.85 6.09 -3.08
N VAL A 108 -10.69 6.88 -4.15
CA VAL A 108 -10.18 8.25 -4.10
C VAL A 108 -10.98 9.14 -5.05
N GLY A 109 -11.46 10.28 -4.54
CA GLY A 109 -12.32 11.14 -5.32
C GLY A 109 -13.63 10.47 -5.77
N PRO A 110 -14.40 11.14 -6.66
CA PRO A 110 -15.75 10.69 -7.01
C PRO A 110 -15.77 9.54 -8.04
N LYS A 111 -14.70 9.34 -8.82
CA LYS A 111 -14.69 8.43 -9.98
C LYS A 111 -13.46 7.53 -10.08
N CYS A 112 -12.60 7.49 -9.05
CA CYS A 112 -11.32 6.79 -9.11
C CYS A 112 -11.13 5.87 -7.90
N ARG A 113 -10.21 4.92 -8.07
CA ARG A 113 -9.63 4.09 -7.02
C ARG A 113 -8.12 4.16 -7.16
N VAL A 114 -7.43 3.94 -6.08
CA VAL A 114 -5.96 3.85 -6.06
C VAL A 114 -5.56 2.49 -5.54
N LEU A 115 -4.76 1.78 -6.31
CA LEU A 115 -4.04 0.59 -5.90
C LEU A 115 -2.74 1.05 -5.24
N VAL A 116 -2.45 0.54 -4.06
CA VAL A 116 -1.29 0.93 -3.24
C VAL A 116 -0.53 -0.32 -2.85
N ILE A 117 0.80 -0.27 -2.92
CA ILE A 117 1.68 -1.19 -2.19
C ILE A 117 2.36 -0.39 -1.09
N ALA A 118 2.24 -0.88 0.12
CA ALA A 118 2.78 -0.24 1.32
C ALA A 118 3.75 -1.17 2.05
N LEU A 119 4.78 -0.60 2.68
CA LEU A 119 5.75 -1.30 3.52
C LEU A 119 5.21 -1.40 4.95
N VAL A 120 5.25 -2.58 5.53
CA VAL A 120 5.08 -2.76 6.98
C VAL A 120 6.35 -2.27 7.68
N TYR A 121 6.22 -1.28 8.54
CA TYR A 121 7.34 -0.59 9.16
C TYR A 121 7.04 -0.25 10.62
N HIS A 122 7.76 -0.87 11.58
CA HIS A 122 7.65 -0.59 13.02
C HIS A 122 6.20 -0.45 13.55
N GLY A 123 5.33 -1.40 13.25
CA GLY A 123 3.93 -1.40 13.73
C GLY A 123 2.99 -0.47 12.98
N THR A 124 3.44 0.13 11.90
CA THR A 124 2.64 0.96 10.99
C THR A 124 2.88 0.55 9.53
N VAL A 125 2.30 1.27 8.59
CA VAL A 125 2.56 1.08 7.15
C VAL A 125 2.88 2.40 6.47
N LEU A 126 3.81 2.34 5.53
CA LEU A 126 4.27 3.47 4.73
C LEU A 126 3.99 3.20 3.25
N PRO A 127 3.40 4.16 2.50
CA PRO A 127 3.18 3.97 1.07
C PRO A 127 4.53 3.88 0.34
N LEU A 128 4.68 2.89 -0.55
CA LEU A 128 5.85 2.76 -1.40
C LEU A 128 5.56 3.16 -2.84
N ILE A 129 4.45 2.66 -3.36
CA ILE A 129 4.04 2.89 -4.74
C ILE A 129 2.52 2.86 -4.82
N TRP A 130 1.98 3.62 -5.75
CA TRP A 130 0.54 3.66 -6.01
C TRP A 130 0.26 3.90 -7.49
N GLN A 131 -0.92 3.53 -7.90
CA GLN A 131 -1.43 3.86 -9.23
C GLN A 131 -2.95 4.04 -9.18
N THR A 132 -3.41 5.18 -9.66
CA THR A 132 -4.84 5.50 -9.71
C THR A 132 -5.48 4.99 -11.01
N ILE A 133 -6.67 4.42 -10.89
CA ILE A 133 -7.48 3.92 -12.01
C ILE A 133 -8.87 4.55 -12.00
N LYS A 134 -9.48 4.68 -13.17
CA LYS A 134 -10.90 5.06 -13.29
C LYS A 134 -11.79 3.91 -12.83
N GLY A 135 -12.88 4.24 -12.16
CA GLY A 135 -13.90 3.29 -11.72
C GLY A 135 -14.24 3.44 -10.24
N LYS A 136 -15.52 3.32 -9.92
CA LYS A 136 -16.03 3.43 -8.53
C LYS A 136 -16.06 2.07 -7.81
N LYS A 137 -16.22 0.97 -8.55
CA LYS A 137 -16.42 -0.40 -8.06
C LYS A 137 -15.75 -1.42 -8.99
N GLY A 138 -15.69 -2.67 -8.56
CA GLY A 138 -15.16 -3.81 -9.30
C GLY A 138 -13.71 -4.12 -8.91
N HIS A 139 -13.25 -5.32 -9.26
CA HIS A 139 -11.88 -5.74 -9.02
C HIS A 139 -10.91 -5.05 -9.99
N VAL A 140 -9.69 -4.83 -9.53
CA VAL A 140 -8.57 -4.40 -10.38
C VAL A 140 -8.07 -5.63 -11.14
N LYS A 141 -7.87 -5.51 -12.45
CA LYS A 141 -7.38 -6.64 -13.26
C LYS A 141 -6.01 -7.12 -12.78
N GLY A 142 -5.77 -8.42 -12.81
CA GLY A 142 -4.51 -9.04 -12.38
C GLY A 142 -3.27 -8.46 -13.08
N ASP A 143 -3.35 -8.20 -14.39
CA ASP A 143 -2.23 -7.58 -15.13
C ASP A 143 -1.86 -6.19 -14.62
N PHE A 144 -2.85 -5.42 -14.16
CA PHE A 144 -2.60 -4.10 -13.59
C PHE A 144 -1.97 -4.22 -12.20
N GLN A 145 -2.41 -5.20 -11.39
CA GLN A 145 -1.82 -5.52 -10.09
C GLN A 145 -0.37 -5.98 -10.26
N LYS A 146 -0.14 -6.91 -11.19
CA LYS A 146 1.19 -7.39 -11.57
C LYS A 146 2.10 -6.24 -12.01
N GLY A 147 1.63 -5.34 -12.88
CA GLY A 147 2.42 -4.20 -13.34
C GLY A 147 2.86 -3.26 -12.22
N LEU A 148 2.10 -3.15 -11.11
CA LEU A 148 2.53 -2.40 -9.93
C LEU A 148 3.56 -3.19 -9.10
N LEU A 149 3.40 -4.51 -8.98
CA LEU A 149 4.37 -5.39 -8.34
C LEU A 149 5.72 -5.41 -9.10
N GLU A 150 5.71 -5.43 -10.41
CA GLU A 150 6.91 -5.34 -11.25
C GLU A 150 7.72 -4.06 -10.96
N LYS A 151 7.03 -2.93 -10.79
CA LYS A 151 7.69 -1.67 -10.45
C LYS A 151 8.32 -1.70 -9.06
N ILE A 152 7.64 -2.24 -8.05
CA ILE A 152 8.20 -2.31 -6.69
C ILE A 152 9.30 -3.38 -6.57
N TYR A 153 9.27 -4.41 -7.43
CA TYR A 153 10.30 -5.43 -7.49
C TYR A 153 11.69 -4.82 -7.74
N THR A 154 11.80 -3.77 -8.55
CA THR A 154 13.08 -3.11 -8.83
C THR A 154 13.75 -2.52 -7.59
N TYR A 155 13.00 -2.28 -6.53
CA TYR A 155 13.52 -1.79 -5.24
C TYR A 155 13.84 -2.91 -4.27
N PHE A 156 13.17 -4.08 -4.36
CA PHE A 156 13.23 -5.14 -3.35
C PHE A 156 13.71 -6.48 -3.87
N ASN A 157 14.25 -6.56 -5.09
CA ASN A 157 14.76 -7.80 -5.70
C ASN A 157 15.98 -8.40 -4.96
N ASP A 158 16.76 -7.58 -4.25
CA ASP A 158 17.92 -8.04 -3.49
C ASP A 158 17.57 -8.59 -2.09
N TYR A 159 16.32 -8.42 -1.64
CA TYR A 159 15.86 -8.94 -0.36
C TYR A 159 15.52 -10.42 -0.47
N ARG A 160 16.03 -11.25 0.44
CA ARG A 160 15.85 -12.71 0.40
C ARG A 160 14.43 -13.16 0.71
N GLN A 161 13.70 -12.41 1.54
CA GLN A 161 12.39 -12.81 2.03
C GLN A 161 11.40 -11.66 1.93
N VAL A 162 10.81 -11.49 0.76
CA VAL A 162 9.70 -10.54 0.57
C VAL A 162 8.39 -11.31 0.64
N THR A 163 7.47 -10.86 1.51
CA THR A 163 6.13 -11.45 1.64
C THR A 163 5.07 -10.39 1.35
N VAL A 164 4.19 -10.68 0.40
CA VAL A 164 3.09 -9.80 0.02
C VAL A 164 1.79 -10.26 0.69
N LEU A 165 1.13 -9.36 1.40
CA LEU A 165 -0.16 -9.57 2.07
C LEU A 165 -1.26 -8.86 1.28
N GLY A 166 -2.37 -9.53 1.01
CA GLY A 166 -3.47 -8.94 0.23
C GLY A 166 -4.82 -9.58 0.51
N ASP A 167 -5.88 -8.85 0.16
CA ASP A 167 -7.26 -9.35 0.25
C ASP A 167 -7.58 -10.31 -0.92
N ALA A 168 -8.79 -10.84 -0.94
CA ALA A 168 -9.27 -11.81 -1.93
C ALA A 168 -9.17 -11.32 -3.39
N GLU A 169 -9.14 -10.01 -3.61
CA GLU A 169 -8.90 -9.41 -4.93
C GLU A 169 -7.53 -9.79 -5.52
N PHE A 170 -6.53 -10.11 -4.68
CA PHE A 170 -5.15 -10.36 -5.09
C PHE A 170 -4.81 -11.84 -5.20
N SER A 171 -5.71 -12.74 -4.82
CA SER A 171 -5.53 -14.20 -4.93
C SER A 171 -5.78 -14.74 -6.35
N ASN A 172 -5.59 -13.92 -7.37
CA ASN A 172 -5.75 -14.32 -8.77
C ASN A 172 -4.45 -14.94 -9.33
N GLU A 173 -4.62 -15.79 -10.34
CA GLU A 173 -3.53 -16.54 -10.96
C GLU A 173 -2.38 -15.66 -11.47
N THR A 174 -2.69 -14.52 -12.11
CA THR A 174 -1.66 -13.62 -12.66
C THR A 174 -0.70 -13.12 -11.59
N VAL A 175 -1.23 -12.77 -10.41
CA VAL A 175 -0.43 -12.27 -9.27
C VAL A 175 0.33 -13.42 -8.62
N ILE A 176 -0.34 -14.52 -8.30
CA ILE A 176 0.28 -15.68 -7.62
C ILE A 176 1.41 -16.27 -8.49
N ALA A 177 1.16 -16.46 -9.80
CA ALA A 177 2.17 -16.97 -10.71
C ALA A 177 3.41 -16.07 -10.78
N TRP A 178 3.19 -14.76 -10.84
CA TRP A 178 4.28 -13.81 -10.93
C TRP A 178 5.10 -13.79 -9.63
N LEU A 179 4.46 -13.70 -8.45
CA LEU A 179 5.14 -13.72 -7.15
C LEU A 179 5.99 -14.99 -6.99
N SER A 180 5.41 -16.15 -7.32
CA SER A 180 6.13 -17.43 -7.25
C SER A 180 7.34 -17.47 -8.18
N ALA A 181 7.20 -16.93 -9.40
CA ALA A 181 8.31 -16.86 -10.37
C ALA A 181 9.44 -15.93 -9.92
N GLN A 182 9.14 -14.90 -9.12
CA GLN A 182 10.16 -14.01 -8.54
C GLN A 182 10.73 -14.54 -7.21
N GLY A 183 10.27 -15.68 -6.71
CA GLY A 183 10.67 -16.19 -5.40
C GLY A 183 10.13 -15.38 -4.22
N TRP A 184 9.12 -14.55 -4.45
CA TRP A 184 8.45 -13.79 -3.41
C TRP A 184 7.36 -14.62 -2.75
N ASN A 185 7.21 -14.44 -1.44
CA ASN A 185 6.16 -15.07 -0.67
C ASN A 185 4.88 -14.25 -0.71
N PHE A 186 3.77 -14.91 -0.42
CA PHE A 186 2.48 -14.24 -0.28
C PHE A 186 1.61 -14.89 0.79
N VAL A 187 0.70 -14.11 1.36
CA VAL A 187 -0.44 -14.58 2.14
C VAL A 187 -1.66 -13.79 1.67
N PHE A 188 -2.56 -14.46 0.99
CA PHE A 188 -3.76 -13.84 0.44
C PHE A 188 -5.02 -14.45 1.01
N ARG A 189 -6.01 -13.59 1.31
CA ARG A 189 -7.37 -14.06 1.50
C ARG A 189 -7.91 -14.57 0.16
N PHE A 190 -8.78 -15.56 0.20
CA PHE A 190 -9.56 -16.00 -0.96
C PHE A 190 -10.99 -16.35 -0.54
N GLN A 191 -11.89 -16.49 -1.50
CA GLN A 191 -13.29 -16.79 -1.23
C GLN A 191 -13.48 -18.28 -0.93
N SER A 192 -14.33 -18.61 0.04
CA SER A 192 -14.54 -19.99 0.53
C SER A 192 -15.10 -20.97 -0.51
N ASN A 193 -15.66 -20.46 -1.60
CA ASN A 193 -16.18 -21.26 -2.72
C ASN A 193 -15.11 -21.67 -3.75
N TYR A 194 -13.87 -21.20 -3.61
CA TYR A 194 -12.78 -21.64 -4.52
C TYR A 194 -12.47 -23.10 -4.30
N LEU A 195 -12.23 -23.80 -5.42
CA LEU A 195 -11.90 -25.20 -5.41
C LEU A 195 -10.44 -25.41 -5.01
N VAL A 196 -10.24 -26.34 -4.10
CA VAL A 196 -8.93 -26.77 -3.61
C VAL A 196 -8.86 -28.28 -3.62
N GLN A 197 -7.65 -28.81 -3.79
CA GLN A 197 -7.37 -30.23 -3.60
C GLN A 197 -6.34 -30.34 -2.47
N THR A 198 -6.65 -31.14 -1.47
CA THR A 198 -5.77 -31.38 -0.32
C THR A 198 -5.07 -32.73 -0.47
N GLU A 199 -4.02 -32.97 0.29
CA GLU A 199 -3.28 -34.21 0.25
C GLU A 199 -4.16 -35.45 0.62
N ALA A 200 -5.17 -35.22 1.47
CA ALA A 200 -6.11 -36.26 1.90
C ALA A 200 -7.24 -36.56 0.90
N GLU A 201 -7.50 -35.65 -0.05
CA GLU A 201 -8.65 -35.70 -0.93
C GLU A 201 -8.20 -35.60 -2.40
N THR A 202 -8.48 -36.65 -3.17
CA THR A 202 -8.17 -36.67 -4.61
C THR A 202 -9.16 -35.88 -5.46
N THR A 203 -10.30 -35.47 -4.89
CA THR A 203 -11.36 -34.70 -5.55
C THR A 203 -11.24 -33.23 -5.23
N TRP A 204 -11.70 -32.38 -6.17
CA TRP A 204 -11.80 -30.97 -5.94
C TRP A 204 -12.97 -30.61 -5.04
N LEU A 205 -12.69 -29.96 -3.93
CA LEU A 205 -13.69 -29.49 -2.96
C LEU A 205 -13.64 -27.95 -2.86
N SER A 206 -14.76 -27.32 -2.52
CA SER A 206 -14.69 -25.95 -2.08
C SER A 206 -13.89 -25.84 -0.77
N ALA A 207 -13.20 -24.76 -0.55
CA ALA A 207 -12.47 -24.55 0.70
C ALA A 207 -13.40 -24.64 1.92
N GLN A 208 -14.65 -24.20 1.78
CA GLN A 208 -15.67 -24.35 2.81
C GLN A 208 -15.97 -25.82 3.08
N SER A 209 -16.19 -26.64 2.03
CA SER A 209 -16.43 -28.08 2.20
C SER A 209 -15.24 -28.79 2.83
N ALA A 210 -14.00 -28.45 2.42
CA ALA A 210 -12.78 -28.96 3.03
C ALA A 210 -12.66 -28.61 4.53
N TYR A 211 -13.15 -27.44 4.92
CA TYR A 211 -13.23 -27.03 6.33
C TYR A 211 -14.29 -27.84 7.11
N GLU A 212 -15.49 -27.99 6.53
CA GLU A 212 -16.62 -28.71 7.17
C GLU A 212 -16.31 -30.19 7.43
N THR A 213 -15.52 -30.84 6.56
CA THR A 213 -15.08 -32.26 6.78
C THR A 213 -14.30 -32.47 8.08
N ARG A 214 -13.67 -31.39 8.61
CA ARG A 214 -12.93 -31.45 9.87
C ARG A 214 -13.81 -31.32 11.12
N GLN A 215 -15.16 -31.20 10.96
CA GLN A 215 -16.10 -30.95 12.06
C GLN A 215 -15.61 -29.79 12.95
N PRO A 216 -15.42 -28.61 12.37
CA PRO A 216 -14.66 -27.56 13.00
C PRO A 216 -15.37 -26.93 14.20
N GLN A 217 -14.56 -26.46 15.15
CA GLN A 217 -15.03 -25.63 16.26
C GLN A 217 -14.92 -24.15 15.90
N ALA A 218 -15.93 -23.36 16.26
CA ALA A 218 -15.96 -21.93 16.02
C ALA A 218 -14.71 -21.23 16.61
N GLY A 219 -14.11 -20.35 15.83
CA GLY A 219 -12.93 -19.57 16.22
C GLY A 219 -11.59 -20.32 16.12
N GLN A 220 -11.59 -21.63 15.99
CA GLN A 220 -10.36 -22.40 15.83
C GLN A 220 -9.81 -22.27 14.40
N VAL A 221 -8.48 -22.18 14.27
CA VAL A 221 -7.79 -22.16 12.97
C VAL A 221 -7.42 -23.58 12.56
N TYR A 222 -7.80 -23.97 11.34
CA TYR A 222 -7.44 -25.24 10.74
C TYR A 222 -6.44 -25.02 9.61
N TYR A 223 -5.53 -25.96 9.43
CA TYR A 223 -4.40 -25.86 8.52
C TYR A 223 -4.35 -27.05 7.57
N TRP A 224 -3.96 -26.77 6.34
CA TRP A 224 -3.64 -27.77 5.31
C TRP A 224 -2.28 -27.41 4.71
N ASP A 225 -1.46 -28.43 4.55
CA ASP A 225 -0.21 -28.38 3.80
C ASP A 225 -0.41 -29.02 2.42
N ASN A 226 0.50 -28.77 1.47
CA ASN A 226 0.48 -29.37 0.14
C ASN A 226 -0.87 -29.21 -0.61
N VAL A 227 -1.49 -28.06 -0.50
CA VAL A 227 -2.74 -27.75 -1.18
C VAL A 227 -2.48 -27.40 -2.64
N THR A 228 -3.26 -27.98 -3.56
CA THR A 228 -3.37 -27.50 -4.94
C THR A 228 -4.53 -26.53 -5.03
N PHE A 229 -4.24 -25.28 -5.44
CA PHE A 229 -5.19 -24.20 -5.44
C PHE A 229 -5.77 -23.98 -6.84
N THR A 230 -7.07 -23.86 -6.92
CA THR A 230 -7.94 -23.71 -8.09
C THR A 230 -7.84 -24.84 -9.12
N GLU A 231 -8.98 -25.40 -9.49
CA GLU A 231 -9.06 -26.47 -10.50
C GLU A 231 -8.57 -26.00 -11.87
N ALA A 232 -8.83 -24.74 -12.21
CA ALA A 232 -8.49 -24.16 -13.51
C ALA A 232 -6.98 -24.01 -13.72
N HIS A 233 -6.21 -23.72 -12.66
CA HIS A 233 -4.78 -23.39 -12.76
C HIS A 233 -3.87 -24.39 -12.06
N GLN A 234 -4.42 -25.19 -11.15
CA GLN A 234 -3.76 -26.29 -10.44
C GLN A 234 -2.41 -25.88 -9.82
N ARG A 235 -2.41 -24.84 -8.99
CA ARG A 235 -1.21 -24.36 -8.28
C ARG A 235 -0.90 -25.28 -7.10
N PRO A 236 0.15 -26.13 -7.19
CA PRO A 236 0.50 -27.07 -6.13
C PRO A 236 1.37 -26.44 -5.04
N ASN A 237 1.60 -27.24 -4.00
CA ASN A 237 2.56 -26.97 -2.92
C ASN A 237 2.28 -25.65 -2.17
N LEU A 238 1.01 -25.33 -1.98
CA LEU A 238 0.60 -24.19 -1.17
C LEU A 238 0.13 -24.65 0.21
N THR A 239 0.11 -23.72 1.16
CA THR A 239 -0.50 -23.90 2.47
C THR A 239 -1.82 -23.16 2.55
N MET A 240 -2.79 -23.73 3.19
CA MET A 240 -4.10 -23.11 3.42
C MET A 240 -4.38 -23.06 4.92
N SER A 241 -4.97 -21.98 5.38
CA SER A 241 -5.57 -21.91 6.71
C SER A 241 -6.98 -21.34 6.64
N ILE A 242 -7.89 -21.90 7.45
CA ILE A 242 -9.28 -21.45 7.54
C ILE A 242 -9.64 -21.25 8.99
N GLN A 243 -10.23 -20.09 9.28
CA GLN A 243 -10.80 -19.75 10.58
C GLN A 243 -12.21 -19.20 10.38
N TRP A 244 -13.17 -19.75 11.07
CA TRP A 244 -14.53 -19.20 11.08
C TRP A 244 -14.90 -18.76 12.50
N ALA A 245 -14.93 -17.46 12.72
CA ALA A 245 -15.34 -16.89 14.00
C ALA A 245 -16.87 -16.97 14.15
N GLU A 246 -17.35 -17.13 15.37
CA GLU A 246 -18.75 -17.44 15.71
C GLU A 246 -19.77 -16.40 15.16
N ASN A 247 -19.36 -15.14 15.04
CA ASN A 247 -20.23 -14.04 14.60
C ASN A 247 -19.91 -13.54 13.18
N GLU A 248 -19.04 -14.24 12.45
CA GLU A 248 -18.68 -13.82 11.09
C GLU A 248 -19.55 -14.57 10.07
N PRO A 249 -20.05 -13.87 9.02
CA PRO A 249 -20.90 -14.46 8.00
C PRO A 249 -20.16 -15.46 7.11
N GLU A 250 -18.85 -15.34 7.00
CA GLU A 250 -17.98 -16.13 6.13
C GLU A 250 -16.66 -16.48 6.84
N PRO A 251 -16.07 -17.65 6.54
CA PRO A 251 -14.77 -18.00 7.05
C PRO A 251 -13.67 -17.10 6.47
N LEU A 252 -12.63 -16.86 7.26
CA LEU A 252 -11.37 -16.31 6.78
C LEU A 252 -10.54 -17.44 6.17
N CYS A 253 -10.52 -17.52 4.85
CA CYS A 253 -9.72 -18.48 4.10
C CYS A 253 -8.44 -17.78 3.60
N LEU A 254 -7.28 -18.35 3.92
CA LEU A 254 -5.97 -17.83 3.51
C LEU A 254 -5.20 -18.89 2.72
N ILE A 255 -4.54 -18.44 1.66
CA ILE A 255 -3.65 -19.24 0.82
C ILE A 255 -2.25 -18.61 0.82
N SER A 256 -1.20 -19.43 0.87
CA SER A 256 0.17 -18.98 0.96
C SER A 256 1.15 -19.97 0.34
N ASN A 257 2.31 -19.52 -0.11
CA ASN A 257 3.45 -20.38 -0.44
C ASN A 257 4.48 -20.48 0.70
N LEU A 258 4.18 -19.86 1.85
CA LEU A 258 5.00 -20.03 3.07
C LEU A 258 4.68 -21.37 3.76
N PRO A 259 5.67 -22.02 4.41
CA PRO A 259 5.39 -23.19 5.24
C PRO A 259 4.53 -22.82 6.45
N LEU A 260 3.76 -23.76 6.98
CA LEU A 260 2.90 -23.52 8.15
C LEU A 260 3.68 -23.06 9.39
N THR A 261 4.96 -23.43 9.50
CA THR A 261 5.86 -22.97 10.57
C THR A 261 6.09 -21.46 10.57
N ALA A 262 5.93 -20.80 9.42
CA ALA A 262 5.96 -19.34 9.32
C ALA A 262 4.67 -18.66 9.82
N GLN A 263 3.67 -19.45 10.21
CA GLN A 263 2.38 -18.97 10.75
C GLN A 263 1.67 -17.94 9.84
N PRO A 264 1.37 -18.26 8.57
CA PRO A 264 0.81 -17.30 7.60
C PRO A 264 -0.45 -16.59 8.12
N HIS A 265 -1.30 -17.26 8.92
CA HIS A 265 -2.50 -16.68 9.50
C HIS A 265 -2.22 -15.55 10.50
N LEU A 266 -1.07 -15.59 11.22
CA LEU A 266 -0.65 -14.49 12.09
C LEU A 266 -0.06 -13.34 11.27
N LEU A 267 0.74 -13.66 10.23
CA LEU A 267 1.28 -12.63 9.34
C LEU A 267 0.17 -11.83 8.65
N TYR A 268 -0.92 -12.51 8.27
CA TYR A 268 -2.05 -11.84 7.62
C TYR A 268 -2.69 -10.74 8.47
N LYS A 269 -2.58 -10.79 9.79
CA LYS A 269 -3.09 -9.73 10.68
C LYS A 269 -2.46 -8.37 10.40
N MET A 270 -1.22 -8.33 9.92
CA MET A 270 -0.57 -7.07 9.54
C MET A 270 -1.25 -6.37 8.36
N ARG A 271 -1.98 -7.11 7.51
CA ARG A 271 -2.73 -6.54 6.39
C ARG A 271 -3.70 -5.46 6.85
N TYR A 272 -4.30 -5.61 8.04
CA TYR A 272 -5.26 -4.62 8.56
C TYR A 272 -4.62 -3.26 8.88
N TRP A 273 -3.30 -3.17 9.00
CA TRP A 273 -2.63 -1.89 9.24
C TRP A 273 -2.76 -0.90 8.08
N ILE A 274 -2.99 -1.38 6.84
CA ILE A 274 -3.24 -0.49 5.69
C ILE A 274 -4.56 0.28 5.84
N GLU A 275 -5.52 -0.27 6.59
CA GLU A 275 -6.78 0.42 6.87
C GLU A 275 -6.55 1.68 7.73
N THR A 276 -5.57 1.64 8.63
CA THR A 276 -5.15 2.83 9.38
C THR A 276 -4.52 3.88 8.47
N LEU A 277 -3.66 3.47 7.53
CA LEU A 277 -3.10 4.37 6.52
C LEU A 277 -4.23 5.01 5.70
N PHE A 278 -5.17 4.21 5.19
CA PHE A 278 -6.30 4.72 4.41
C PHE A 278 -7.22 5.62 5.23
N SER A 279 -7.48 5.28 6.48
CA SER A 279 -8.28 6.10 7.39
C SER A 279 -7.61 7.44 7.67
N ASN A 280 -6.31 7.45 7.93
CA ASN A 280 -5.54 8.67 8.12
C ASN A 280 -5.53 9.54 6.85
N CYS A 281 -5.37 8.92 5.68
CA CYS A 281 -5.45 9.64 4.41
C CYS A 281 -6.86 10.18 4.12
N LYS A 282 -7.92 9.41 4.41
CA LYS A 282 -9.30 9.74 3.99
C LYS A 282 -10.05 10.68 4.93
N SER A 283 -10.02 10.44 6.23
CA SER A 283 -10.94 11.09 7.15
C SER A 283 -10.27 11.72 8.38
N ARG A 284 -9.24 11.10 8.92
CA ARG A 284 -8.62 11.52 10.18
C ARG A 284 -7.47 12.52 10.02
N GLY A 285 -6.86 12.60 8.82
CA GLY A 285 -5.71 13.47 8.56
C GLY A 285 -5.95 14.35 7.32
N PHE A 286 -5.65 13.82 6.13
CA PHE A 286 -5.60 14.64 4.90
C PHE A 286 -6.95 14.81 4.20
N ALA A 287 -8.02 14.17 4.67
CA ALA A 287 -9.37 14.20 4.11
C ALA A 287 -9.41 13.97 2.57
N LEU A 288 -8.66 12.96 2.10
CA LEU A 288 -8.57 12.56 0.68
C LEU A 288 -9.94 12.22 0.07
N GLY A 289 -10.91 11.81 0.89
CA GLY A 289 -12.30 11.62 0.46
C GLY A 289 -12.96 12.88 -0.09
N ARG A 290 -12.44 14.07 0.23
CA ARG A 290 -12.89 15.37 -0.32
C ARG A 290 -12.17 15.76 -1.61
N CYS A 291 -11.29 14.92 -2.15
CA CYS A 291 -10.66 15.15 -3.45
C CYS A 291 -11.74 15.15 -4.56
N LEU A 292 -11.82 16.23 -5.31
CA LEU A 292 -12.78 16.40 -6.41
C LEU A 292 -12.19 16.03 -7.77
N MET A 293 -10.93 15.60 -7.83
CA MET A 293 -10.26 15.22 -9.06
C MET A 293 -10.86 13.92 -9.62
N VAL A 294 -10.93 13.86 -10.94
CA VAL A 294 -11.47 12.70 -11.70
C VAL A 294 -10.45 12.11 -12.68
N THR A 295 -9.30 12.75 -12.85
CA THR A 295 -8.23 12.32 -13.75
C THR A 295 -7.20 11.52 -12.94
N PRO A 296 -6.99 10.22 -13.23
CA PRO A 296 -6.06 9.37 -12.48
C PRO A 296 -4.67 9.96 -12.31
N ALA A 297 -4.04 10.42 -13.40
CA ALA A 297 -2.69 10.99 -13.35
C ALA A 297 -2.59 12.26 -12.47
N HIS A 298 -3.66 13.07 -12.39
CA HIS A 298 -3.68 14.24 -11.48
C HIS A 298 -3.75 13.79 -10.03
N ILE A 299 -4.50 12.73 -9.74
CA ILE A 299 -4.59 12.14 -8.40
C ILE A 299 -3.25 11.54 -8.01
N ASP A 300 -2.57 10.83 -8.90
CA ASP A 300 -1.25 10.25 -8.61
C ASP A 300 -0.22 11.33 -8.21
N ARG A 301 -0.25 12.49 -8.89
CA ARG A 301 0.63 13.62 -8.54
C ARG A 301 0.21 14.33 -7.24
N LEU A 302 -1.07 14.36 -6.91
CA LEU A 302 -1.54 14.83 -5.60
C LEU A 302 -1.09 13.87 -4.50
N LEU A 303 -1.21 12.56 -4.72
CA LEU A 303 -0.81 11.52 -3.79
C LEU A 303 0.70 11.55 -3.48
N LEU A 304 1.54 12.06 -4.38
CA LEU A 304 2.95 12.31 -4.09
C LEU A 304 3.12 13.23 -2.86
N ALA A 305 2.40 14.34 -2.83
CA ALA A 305 2.48 15.25 -1.68
C ALA A 305 1.92 14.62 -0.40
N VAL A 306 0.86 13.80 -0.52
CA VAL A 306 0.27 13.05 0.61
C VAL A 306 1.24 11.98 1.12
N ALA A 307 1.87 11.22 0.24
CA ALA A 307 2.84 10.19 0.60
C ALA A 307 4.06 10.78 1.32
N ILE A 308 4.62 11.89 0.80
CA ILE A 308 5.73 12.59 1.46
C ILE A 308 5.30 13.10 2.83
N ALA A 309 4.11 13.69 2.96
CA ALA A 309 3.57 14.15 4.24
C ALA A 309 3.41 13.00 5.26
N THR A 310 2.99 11.81 4.79
CA THR A 310 2.86 10.61 5.63
C THR A 310 4.22 10.12 6.14
N CYS A 311 5.26 10.19 5.32
CA CYS A 311 6.60 9.71 5.65
C CYS A 311 7.46 10.74 6.39
N LYS A 312 6.99 11.99 6.54
CA LYS A 312 7.79 13.08 7.14
C LYS A 312 8.46 12.69 8.45
N ASN A 313 7.68 12.20 9.41
CA ASN A 313 8.19 11.93 10.77
C ASN A 313 9.25 10.84 10.78
N MET A 314 9.14 9.84 9.91
CA MET A 314 10.12 8.78 9.78
C MET A 314 11.48 9.28 9.24
N ILE A 315 11.44 10.26 8.33
CA ILE A 315 12.66 10.77 7.65
C ILE A 315 13.37 11.82 8.52
N THR A 316 12.64 12.54 9.36
CA THR A 316 13.19 13.59 10.22
C THR A 316 13.67 13.08 11.58
N GLU A 317 13.17 11.93 12.07
CA GLU A 317 13.50 11.36 13.38
C GLU A 317 13.72 9.84 13.29
N PRO A 318 14.82 9.36 12.69
CA PRO A 318 15.07 7.92 12.55
C PRO A 318 15.25 7.17 13.87
N ASP A 319 15.50 7.86 15.01
CA ASP A 319 15.98 7.21 16.27
C ASP A 319 15.07 7.38 17.51
N THR A 320 13.88 7.99 17.45
CA THR A 320 13.15 8.35 18.68
C THR A 320 11.85 7.59 18.96
N GLN A 321 11.41 6.62 18.15
CA GLN A 321 10.28 5.78 18.54
C GLN A 321 10.72 4.54 19.32
N LYS A 322 11.13 4.77 20.60
CA LYS A 322 11.12 3.73 21.61
C LYS A 322 9.69 3.20 21.78
N ILE A 323 9.57 1.91 21.53
CA ILE A 323 8.53 0.96 21.85
C ILE A 323 7.66 1.43 23.03
N GLY A 324 6.47 1.91 22.71
CA GLY A 324 5.38 1.97 23.69
C GLY A 324 4.79 0.58 23.81
N HIS A 325 5.20 -0.16 24.84
CA HIS A 325 4.51 -1.38 25.26
C HIS A 325 3.06 -1.03 25.61
N HIS A 326 2.13 -1.44 24.83
CA HIS A 326 0.75 -1.61 25.28
C HIS A 326 0.60 -3.03 25.85
N LYS A 327 0.39 -3.02 27.20
CA LYS A 327 -0.06 -4.19 27.95
C LYS A 327 -1.45 -4.63 27.50
#